data_14d409ffb6e1b5c7d4da54e79e0459cd
#
_entry.id   14d409ffb6e1b5c7d4da54e79e0459cd
#
_cell.length_a   1.000
_cell.length_b   1.000
_cell.length_c   1.000
_cell.angle_alpha   90.00
_cell.angle_beta   90.00
_cell.angle_gamma   90.00
#
_symmetry.space_group_name_H-M   'P 1'
#
loop_
_entity.id
_entity.type
_entity.pdbx_description
1 polymer ?
#
loop_
_entity_poly.entity_id
_entity_poly.type
_entity_poly.pdbx_seq_one_letter_code
_entity_poly.pdbx_strand_id
1 'polypeptide(L)'
;MKRTYLAVLALALTACGAPAAPAEDEFSLPTAAAYFTTACPEAGTKPATDKELTYWSMWTKDEPQGKVLRYAADCFTRKTGVKVTIQWLGRGYLRQNLLPALNTGTVPDLFDQDLTTVKAAIVSAGGTRALDDVLSLRTGDGTVRDVLPAAYRDTSAIKDDAGRLFAVPYIVMGNAWWYDRKKIPGFTAPTTMDELYALLGDRSVALDGDIGYYAAWYFDQLAARYVGPGGLARAAQDPTGRLWKSDPGFLKAAEHTARIATHLVDGWDAGKFPQIQQRWADGDAAYLFMGSWGPTETREYLAKQGGDQSIDYGSFQFPLPPGATHDVIEVQQIAFGVTAKAKHPEAAKAFIAYFLTRDLLAGMPAVADSLTPRSDLPVPSDLADLKAALEDPAKKHTLFMDGLDGVADGTFAEQVFYPANNDLLRGKLAPAAFVDRLATATAAFWKTQG
;
A
#
# COMPACT_ATOMS: atom_id res chain seq x y z
N MET A 1 67.05 -19.38 -51.60
CA MET A 1 66.33 -19.22 -50.33
C MET A 1 66.01 -17.73 -50.18
N LYS A 2 64.81 -17.33 -50.52
CA LYS A 2 64.34 -15.91 -50.38
C LYS A 2 63.33 -15.90 -49.26
N ARG A 3 63.61 -15.18 -48.16
CA ARG A 3 62.70 -14.90 -47.06
C ARG A 3 61.89 -13.67 -47.38
N THR A 4 60.57 -13.83 -47.43
CA THR A 4 59.59 -12.78 -47.62
C THR A 4 59.12 -12.35 -46.23
N TYR A 5 59.28 -11.05 -45.90
CA TYR A 5 58.71 -10.47 -44.70
C TYR A 5 57.34 -9.91 -45.02
N LEU A 6 56.33 -10.39 -44.32
CA LEU A 6 54.98 -9.80 -44.31
C LEU A 6 54.98 -8.66 -43.28
N ALA A 7 54.72 -7.43 -43.68
CA ALA A 7 54.44 -6.33 -42.80
C ALA A 7 52.96 -6.33 -42.47
N VAL A 8 52.63 -6.43 -41.17
CA VAL A 8 51.28 -6.27 -40.65
C VAL A 8 51.07 -4.81 -40.34
N LEU A 9 50.17 -4.18 -41.09
CA LEU A 9 49.70 -2.78 -40.84
C LEU A 9 48.62 -2.84 -39.76
N ALA A 10 48.87 -2.32 -38.55
CA ALA A 10 47.90 -2.14 -37.51
C ALA A 10 47.15 -0.83 -37.74
N LEU A 11 45.89 -0.87 -38.14
CA LEU A 11 45.00 0.29 -38.14
C LEU A 11 44.56 0.59 -36.70
N ALA A 12 45.02 1.70 -36.17
CA ALA A 12 44.46 2.26 -34.91
C ALA A 12 43.13 2.95 -35.23
N LEU A 13 42.05 2.32 -34.81
CA LEU A 13 40.72 2.94 -34.75
C LEU A 13 40.67 3.87 -33.52
N THR A 14 40.80 5.17 -33.73
CA THR A 14 40.45 6.19 -32.74
C THR A 14 38.93 6.23 -32.62
N ALA A 15 38.38 5.58 -31.59
CA ALA A 15 37.00 5.78 -31.17
C ALA A 15 36.86 7.18 -30.58
N CYS A 16 36.23 8.10 -31.31
CA CYS A 16 35.71 9.33 -30.73
C CYS A 16 34.63 8.94 -29.74
N GLY A 17 34.97 8.94 -28.45
CA GLY A 17 33.97 8.84 -27.36
C GLY A 17 33.05 10.06 -27.44
N ALA A 18 31.75 9.82 -27.65
CA ALA A 18 30.75 10.84 -27.39
C ALA A 18 30.90 11.32 -25.94
N PRO A 19 30.75 12.61 -25.64
CA PRO A 19 30.75 13.08 -24.26
C PRO A 19 29.62 12.37 -23.53
N ALA A 20 29.93 11.75 -22.37
CA ALA A 20 28.94 11.23 -21.47
C ALA A 20 27.95 12.36 -21.17
N ALA A 21 26.65 12.07 -21.29
CA ALA A 21 25.62 12.98 -20.80
C ALA A 21 25.95 13.33 -19.35
N PRO A 22 25.78 14.59 -18.93
CA PRO A 22 25.96 14.94 -17.52
C PRO A 22 25.06 14.01 -16.69
N ALA A 23 25.62 13.41 -15.65
CA ALA A 23 24.83 12.69 -14.67
C ALA A 23 23.75 13.65 -14.17
N GLU A 24 22.49 13.33 -14.36
CA GLU A 24 21.41 14.06 -13.73
C GLU A 24 21.71 14.05 -12.23
N ASP A 25 21.72 15.22 -11.58
CA ASP A 25 21.92 15.32 -10.14
C ASP A 25 20.85 14.45 -9.48
N GLU A 26 21.28 13.35 -8.88
CA GLU A 26 20.38 12.42 -8.20
C GLU A 26 19.68 13.15 -7.05
N PHE A 27 18.34 13.24 -7.12
CA PHE A 27 17.56 13.93 -6.10
C PHE A 27 17.75 13.25 -4.76
N SER A 28 18.21 13.98 -3.76
CA SER A 28 18.36 13.48 -2.40
C SER A 28 17.22 13.95 -1.50
N LEU A 29 16.72 13.06 -0.65
CA LEU A 29 15.70 13.44 0.33
C LEU A 29 16.27 14.46 1.33
N PRO A 30 15.54 15.53 1.63
CA PRO A 30 15.89 16.41 2.73
C PRO A 30 15.75 15.65 4.06
N THR A 31 16.46 16.08 5.10
CA THR A 31 16.12 15.64 6.44
C THR A 31 14.72 16.13 6.82
N ALA A 32 14.07 15.45 7.76
CA ALA A 32 12.72 15.83 8.21
C ALA A 32 12.65 17.31 8.69
N ALA A 33 13.70 17.80 9.34
CA ALA A 33 13.78 19.21 9.76
C ALA A 33 13.99 20.15 8.56
N ALA A 34 14.85 19.80 7.62
CA ALA A 34 15.14 20.62 6.44
C ALA A 34 13.94 20.72 5.50
N TYR A 35 13.12 19.67 5.40
CA TYR A 35 11.92 19.66 4.55
C TYR A 35 11.01 20.88 4.80
N PHE A 36 10.74 21.22 6.05
CA PHE A 36 9.85 22.33 6.41
C PHE A 36 10.47 23.73 6.20
N THR A 37 11.75 23.79 5.85
CA THR A 37 12.47 25.04 5.56
C THR A 37 12.76 25.24 4.07
N THR A 38 12.43 24.27 3.22
CA THR A 38 12.59 24.37 1.78
C THR A 38 11.69 25.47 1.20
N ALA A 39 12.08 26.05 0.07
CA ALA A 39 11.22 27.00 -0.62
C ALA A 39 9.99 26.31 -1.20
N CYS A 40 8.83 26.96 -1.11
CA CYS A 40 7.63 26.43 -1.77
C CYS A 40 7.84 26.41 -3.29
N PRO A 41 7.68 25.26 -3.96
CA PRO A 41 7.78 25.18 -5.40
C PRO A 41 6.69 26.01 -6.10
N GLU A 42 6.89 26.34 -7.37
CA GLU A 42 5.86 27.01 -8.14
C GLU A 42 4.67 26.07 -8.42
N ALA A 43 3.46 26.63 -8.40
CA ALA A 43 2.27 25.89 -8.77
C ALA A 43 2.14 25.83 -10.28
N GLY A 44 2.29 24.63 -10.86
CA GLY A 44 2.15 24.43 -12.31
C GLY A 44 0.71 24.66 -12.80
N THR A 45 -0.29 24.35 -11.93
CA THR A 45 -1.70 24.64 -12.18
C THR A 45 -2.23 25.55 -11.08
N LYS A 46 -2.93 26.62 -11.48
CA LYS A 46 -3.62 27.56 -10.58
C LYS A 46 -5.11 27.59 -10.93
N PRO A 47 -6.01 27.50 -9.95
CA PRO A 47 -7.45 27.62 -10.25
C PRO A 47 -7.76 29.05 -10.74
N ALA A 48 -8.64 29.13 -11.74
CA ALA A 48 -8.95 30.43 -12.35
C ALA A 48 -9.81 31.32 -11.43
N THR A 49 -10.78 30.72 -10.77
CA THR A 49 -11.83 31.44 -10.02
C THR A 49 -11.87 31.12 -8.53
N ASP A 50 -11.57 29.89 -8.14
CA ASP A 50 -11.67 29.44 -6.77
C ASP A 50 -10.63 30.12 -5.88
N LYS A 51 -11.08 30.64 -4.72
CA LYS A 51 -10.23 31.33 -3.73
C LYS A 51 -10.16 30.61 -2.41
N GLU A 52 -10.94 29.56 -2.24
CA GLU A 52 -11.04 28.77 -1.02
C GLU A 52 -11.00 27.28 -1.39
N LEU A 53 -10.55 26.46 -0.44
CA LEU A 53 -10.54 25.01 -0.50
C LEU A 53 -10.80 24.46 0.89
N THR A 54 -11.86 23.67 1.03
CA THR A 54 -12.13 22.90 2.25
C THR A 54 -11.64 21.47 2.08
N TYR A 55 -10.84 21.01 3.03
CA TYR A 55 -10.19 19.70 2.97
C TYR A 55 -10.43 18.92 4.26
N TRP A 56 -10.97 17.71 4.17
CA TRP A 56 -11.11 16.77 5.27
C TRP A 56 -10.02 15.68 5.16
N SER A 57 -9.14 15.63 6.15
CA SER A 57 -8.03 14.68 6.17
C SER A 57 -8.28 13.52 7.13
N MET A 58 -7.92 12.32 6.70
CA MET A 58 -7.88 11.13 7.53
C MET A 58 -6.76 11.15 8.58
N TRP A 59 -5.81 12.04 8.42
CA TRP A 59 -4.71 12.22 9.36
C TRP A 59 -5.12 13.15 10.50
N THR A 60 -4.37 13.07 11.59
CA THR A 60 -4.38 14.11 12.61
C THR A 60 -3.29 15.16 12.31
N LYS A 61 -3.41 16.34 12.88
CA LYS A 61 -2.46 17.44 12.59
C LYS A 61 -1.03 17.17 13.09
N ASP A 62 -0.87 16.27 14.07
CA ASP A 62 0.39 15.97 14.74
C ASP A 62 1.09 14.72 14.15
N GLU A 63 0.39 13.91 13.37
CA GLU A 63 0.99 12.83 12.60
C GLU A 63 1.98 13.38 11.57
N PRO A 64 3.07 12.66 11.27
CA PRO A 64 4.05 13.09 10.27
C PRO A 64 3.43 13.47 8.93
N GLN A 65 2.50 12.67 8.43
CA GLN A 65 1.75 12.92 7.18
C GLN A 65 0.92 14.21 7.29
N GLY A 66 0.26 14.44 8.43
CA GLY A 66 -0.50 15.66 8.67
C GLY A 66 0.37 16.92 8.64
N LYS A 67 1.59 16.85 9.19
CA LYS A 67 2.57 17.94 9.12
C LYS A 67 2.98 18.27 7.69
N VAL A 68 3.23 17.22 6.87
CA VAL A 68 3.58 17.37 5.44
C VAL A 68 2.43 18.01 4.67
N LEU A 69 1.22 17.50 4.83
CA LEU A 69 0.02 18.05 4.17
C LEU A 69 -0.26 19.50 4.55
N ARG A 70 -0.09 19.85 5.82
CA ARG A 70 -0.21 21.23 6.28
C ARG A 70 0.80 22.15 5.63
N TYR A 71 2.08 21.74 5.59
CA TYR A 71 3.12 22.51 4.92
C TYR A 71 2.81 22.73 3.44
N ALA A 72 2.36 21.68 2.74
CA ALA A 72 1.95 21.79 1.34
C ALA A 72 0.76 22.73 1.14
N ALA A 73 -0.23 22.70 2.04
CA ALA A 73 -1.38 23.61 2.01
C ALA A 73 -0.98 25.07 2.21
N ASP A 74 -0.05 25.33 3.13
CA ASP A 74 0.50 26.67 3.36
C ASP A 74 1.29 27.15 2.13
N CYS A 75 2.05 26.26 1.49
CA CYS A 75 2.75 26.57 0.25
C CYS A 75 1.77 26.84 -0.91
N PHE A 76 0.73 26.03 -1.04
CA PHE A 76 -0.29 26.25 -2.07
C PHE A 76 -0.98 27.60 -1.90
N THR A 77 -1.34 27.97 -0.67
CA THR A 77 -1.93 29.28 -0.37
C THR A 77 -0.98 30.42 -0.78
N ARG A 78 0.30 30.32 -0.44
CA ARG A 78 1.31 31.33 -0.82
C ARG A 78 1.50 31.48 -2.33
N LYS A 79 1.41 30.38 -3.09
CA LYS A 79 1.68 30.35 -4.54
C LYS A 79 0.47 30.65 -5.40
N THR A 80 -0.75 30.40 -4.90
CA THR A 80 -1.98 30.54 -5.67
C THR A 80 -2.94 31.60 -5.14
N GLY A 81 -2.81 31.99 -3.87
CA GLY A 81 -3.76 32.85 -3.18
C GLY A 81 -5.03 32.10 -2.73
N VAL A 82 -5.14 30.79 -2.94
CA VAL A 82 -6.28 29.99 -2.47
C VAL A 82 -6.11 29.67 -0.99
N LYS A 83 -7.07 30.04 -0.17
CA LYS A 83 -7.09 29.73 1.26
C LYS A 83 -7.49 28.27 1.47
N VAL A 84 -6.59 27.45 2.01
CA VAL A 84 -6.88 26.04 2.35
C VAL A 84 -7.26 25.92 3.82
N THR A 85 -8.43 25.33 4.07
CA THR A 85 -8.90 25.02 5.44
C THR A 85 -8.97 23.51 5.61
N ILE A 86 -8.07 22.93 6.43
CA ILE A 86 -8.01 21.50 6.69
C ILE A 86 -8.72 21.17 8.00
N GLN A 87 -9.61 20.17 7.96
CA GLN A 87 -10.17 19.53 9.15
C GLN A 87 -9.46 18.18 9.34
N TRP A 88 -8.78 18.05 10.46
CA TRP A 88 -8.02 16.88 10.86
C TRP A 88 -8.92 15.91 11.62
N LEU A 89 -9.53 14.96 10.92
CA LEU A 89 -10.62 14.16 11.46
C LEU A 89 -10.17 12.79 12.00
N GLY A 90 -9.05 12.30 11.53
CA GLY A 90 -8.63 10.92 11.80
C GLY A 90 -9.42 9.91 10.96
N ARG A 91 -8.82 8.73 10.77
CA ARG A 91 -9.32 7.67 9.85
C ARG A 91 -10.75 7.24 10.16
N GLY A 92 -11.00 6.91 11.43
CA GLY A 92 -12.28 6.37 11.84
C GLY A 92 -13.43 7.36 11.71
N TYR A 93 -13.21 8.61 12.13
CA TYR A 93 -14.25 9.66 12.06
C TYR A 93 -14.58 10.00 10.60
N LEU A 94 -13.57 10.18 9.76
CA LEU A 94 -13.80 10.52 8.35
C LEU A 94 -14.56 9.40 7.64
N ARG A 95 -14.18 8.14 7.87
CA ARG A 95 -14.85 6.97 7.32
C ARG A 95 -16.35 6.93 7.67
N GLN A 96 -16.69 7.24 8.91
CA GLN A 96 -18.08 7.21 9.39
C GLN A 96 -18.90 8.41 8.95
N ASN A 97 -18.28 9.57 8.71
CA ASN A 97 -19.00 10.84 8.54
C ASN A 97 -19.02 11.40 7.12
N LEU A 98 -18.15 10.91 6.21
CA LEU A 98 -18.10 11.43 4.85
C LEU A 98 -19.38 11.12 4.06
N LEU A 99 -19.91 9.91 4.13
CA LEU A 99 -21.16 9.53 3.46
C LEU A 99 -22.38 10.28 4.03
N PRO A 100 -22.61 10.34 5.36
CA PRO A 100 -23.67 11.20 5.91
C PRO A 100 -23.55 12.67 5.51
N ALA A 101 -22.35 13.22 5.43
CA ALA A 101 -22.13 14.61 5.00
C ALA A 101 -22.58 14.86 3.55
N LEU A 102 -22.42 13.90 2.66
CA LEU A 102 -22.94 14.00 1.29
C LEU A 102 -24.46 14.20 1.25
N ASN A 103 -25.19 13.61 2.19
CA ASN A 103 -26.64 13.73 2.29
C ASN A 103 -27.06 15.08 2.87
N THR A 104 -26.30 15.66 3.78
CA THR A 104 -26.61 16.95 4.44
C THR A 104 -26.13 18.16 3.64
N GLY A 105 -25.31 17.97 2.62
CA GLY A 105 -24.73 19.06 1.82
C GLY A 105 -23.57 19.80 2.49
N THR A 106 -23.14 19.37 3.67
CA THR A 106 -21.95 19.92 4.38
C THR A 106 -20.76 19.01 4.10
N VAL A 107 -20.27 19.06 2.87
CA VAL A 107 -19.14 18.25 2.42
C VAL A 107 -17.88 19.10 2.21
N PRO A 108 -16.69 18.52 2.35
CA PRO A 108 -15.46 19.15 1.89
C PRO A 108 -15.41 19.20 0.36
N ASP A 109 -14.53 20.04 -0.18
CA ASP A 109 -14.18 20.00 -1.58
C ASP A 109 -13.24 18.80 -1.86
N LEU A 110 -12.24 18.66 -1.00
CA LEU A 110 -11.18 17.64 -1.04
C LEU A 110 -11.25 16.75 0.20
N PHE A 111 -11.00 15.47 0.04
CA PHE A 111 -10.72 14.56 1.14
C PHE A 111 -9.55 13.63 0.78
N ASP A 112 -8.93 13.01 1.79
CA ASP A 112 -8.04 11.87 1.61
C ASP A 112 -8.48 10.69 2.47
N GLN A 113 -8.32 9.47 1.96
CA GLN A 113 -8.65 8.24 2.67
C GLN A 113 -7.99 7.02 2.01
N ASP A 114 -7.94 5.90 2.73
CA ASP A 114 -7.72 4.60 2.13
C ASP A 114 -8.88 4.26 1.16
N LEU A 115 -8.53 3.60 0.05
CA LEU A 115 -9.44 3.52 -1.09
C LEU A 115 -10.53 2.47 -0.97
N THR A 116 -10.33 1.42 -0.19
CA THR A 116 -11.25 0.30 -0.13
C THR A 116 -12.62 0.77 0.38
N THR A 117 -12.60 1.48 1.51
CA THR A 117 -13.82 2.04 2.11
C THR A 117 -14.45 3.13 1.26
N VAL A 118 -13.61 4.00 0.65
CA VAL A 118 -14.12 5.07 -0.21
C VAL A 118 -14.84 4.50 -1.42
N LYS A 119 -14.28 3.49 -2.06
CA LYS A 119 -14.90 2.88 -3.24
C LYS A 119 -16.24 2.22 -2.88
N ALA A 120 -16.28 1.42 -1.84
CA ALA A 120 -17.48 0.70 -1.45
C ALA A 120 -18.62 1.64 -1.03
N ALA A 121 -18.35 2.63 -0.17
CA ALA A 121 -19.39 3.47 0.40
C ALA A 121 -19.63 4.77 -0.38
N ILE A 122 -18.56 5.49 -0.75
CA ILE A 122 -18.70 6.85 -1.29
C ILE A 122 -18.88 6.86 -2.80
N VAL A 123 -18.08 6.07 -3.53
CA VAL A 123 -18.16 6.02 -5.00
C VAL A 123 -19.46 5.38 -5.44
N SER A 124 -19.87 4.28 -4.81
CA SER A 124 -21.14 3.58 -5.09
C SER A 124 -22.36 4.46 -4.84
N ALA A 125 -22.27 5.42 -3.90
CA ALA A 125 -23.31 6.44 -3.65
C ALA A 125 -23.24 7.65 -4.60
N GLY A 126 -22.33 7.66 -5.61
CA GLY A 126 -22.11 8.80 -6.48
C GLY A 126 -21.50 10.01 -5.78
N GLY A 127 -20.78 9.77 -4.68
CA GLY A 127 -20.28 10.82 -3.79
C GLY A 127 -18.97 11.48 -4.24
N THR A 128 -18.35 11.02 -5.34
CA THR A 128 -17.11 11.56 -5.88
C THR A 128 -17.27 12.13 -7.29
N ARG A 129 -16.40 13.05 -7.67
CA ARG A 129 -16.24 13.50 -9.06
C ARG A 129 -15.28 12.60 -9.80
N ALA A 130 -15.47 12.50 -11.12
CA ALA A 130 -14.45 11.96 -12.01
C ALA A 130 -13.24 12.92 -12.04
N LEU A 131 -12.03 12.34 -11.99
CA LEU A 131 -10.74 13.05 -11.90
C LEU A 131 -9.82 12.77 -13.08
N ASP A 132 -10.36 12.24 -14.20
CA ASP A 132 -9.55 11.92 -15.38
C ASP A 132 -8.83 13.15 -15.95
N ASP A 133 -9.44 14.33 -15.83
CA ASP A 133 -8.87 15.61 -16.24
C ASP A 133 -7.67 16.05 -15.39
N VAL A 134 -7.58 15.59 -14.13
CA VAL A 134 -6.44 15.87 -13.25
C VAL A 134 -5.13 15.34 -13.84
N LEU A 135 -5.18 14.26 -14.62
CA LEU A 135 -4.00 13.68 -15.26
C LEU A 135 -3.28 14.67 -16.20
N SER A 136 -4.00 15.63 -16.77
CA SER A 136 -3.46 16.64 -17.66
C SER A 136 -2.95 17.90 -16.93
N LEU A 137 -3.28 18.06 -15.65
CA LEU A 137 -2.86 19.22 -14.88
C LEU A 137 -1.35 19.19 -14.65
N ARG A 138 -0.76 20.38 -14.64
CA ARG A 138 0.67 20.51 -14.39
C ARG A 138 0.95 20.51 -12.88
N THR A 139 1.91 19.70 -12.50
CA THR A 139 2.64 19.79 -11.23
C THR A 139 3.70 20.91 -11.36
N GLY A 140 4.59 21.04 -10.39
CA GLY A 140 5.74 21.94 -10.53
C GLY A 140 6.80 21.45 -11.54
N ASP A 141 6.79 20.16 -11.89
CA ASP A 141 7.88 19.48 -12.60
C ASP A 141 7.40 18.52 -13.72
N GLY A 142 6.13 18.56 -14.08
CA GLY A 142 5.57 17.74 -15.18
C GLY A 142 4.05 17.84 -15.24
N THR A 143 3.36 16.81 -15.72
CA THR A 143 1.93 16.63 -15.55
C THR A 143 1.68 15.52 -14.52
N VAL A 144 0.48 15.48 -13.94
CA VAL A 144 0.11 14.38 -13.03
C VAL A 144 0.29 13.01 -13.71
N ARG A 145 -0.02 12.92 -15.00
CA ARG A 145 0.20 11.69 -15.79
C ARG A 145 1.67 11.28 -15.88
N ASP A 146 2.57 12.26 -16.03
CA ASP A 146 4.01 11.98 -16.18
C ASP A 146 4.62 11.49 -14.86
N VAL A 147 4.15 12.03 -13.73
CA VAL A 147 4.73 11.75 -12.41
C VAL A 147 4.04 10.59 -11.69
N LEU A 148 2.87 10.15 -12.16
CA LEU A 148 2.12 9.03 -11.58
C LEU A 148 2.23 7.79 -12.48
N PRO A 149 3.07 6.79 -12.13
CA PRO A 149 3.27 5.57 -12.91
C PRO A 149 1.97 4.82 -13.21
N ALA A 150 1.93 4.15 -14.36
CA ALA A 150 0.78 3.39 -14.82
C ALA A 150 0.34 2.32 -13.81
N ALA A 151 1.28 1.67 -13.13
CA ALA A 151 1.00 0.66 -12.09
C ALA A 151 0.09 1.18 -10.98
N TYR A 152 0.19 2.46 -10.63
CA TYR A 152 -0.64 3.09 -9.61
C TYR A 152 -1.81 3.90 -10.18
N ARG A 153 -1.69 4.39 -11.41
CA ARG A 153 -2.70 5.18 -12.11
C ARG A 153 -3.81 4.34 -12.76
N ASP A 154 -3.45 3.16 -13.27
CA ASP A 154 -4.36 2.36 -14.10
C ASP A 154 -4.99 1.18 -13.33
N THR A 155 -4.79 1.14 -12.01
CA THR A 155 -5.40 0.14 -11.12
C THR A 155 -6.91 0.36 -10.96
N SER A 156 -7.66 -0.74 -10.78
CA SER A 156 -9.08 -0.69 -10.46
C SER A 156 -9.38 -0.09 -9.08
N ALA A 157 -8.37 0.02 -8.21
CA ALA A 157 -8.53 0.62 -6.88
C ALA A 157 -9.01 2.07 -6.92
N ILE A 158 -8.55 2.84 -7.91
CA ILE A 158 -8.85 4.28 -8.06
C ILE A 158 -9.86 4.57 -9.17
N LYS A 159 -10.52 3.54 -9.72
CA LYS A 159 -11.51 3.68 -10.79
C LYS A 159 -12.89 3.24 -10.32
N ASP A 160 -13.91 3.99 -10.73
CA ASP A 160 -15.31 3.61 -10.57
C ASP A 160 -15.72 2.49 -11.55
N ASP A 161 -16.96 2.04 -11.47
CA ASP A 161 -17.48 0.97 -12.33
C ASP A 161 -17.55 1.36 -13.82
N ALA A 162 -17.52 2.66 -14.13
CA ALA A 162 -17.41 3.18 -15.49
C ALA A 162 -15.95 3.33 -15.96
N GLY A 163 -14.97 2.93 -15.15
CA GLY A 163 -13.54 3.03 -15.44
C GLY A 163 -12.95 4.43 -15.29
N ARG A 164 -13.70 5.39 -14.71
CA ARG A 164 -13.25 6.77 -14.51
C ARG A 164 -12.47 6.88 -13.20
N LEU A 165 -11.43 7.69 -13.18
CA LEU A 165 -10.70 7.99 -11.95
C LEU A 165 -11.60 8.71 -10.94
N PHE A 166 -11.67 8.22 -9.71
CA PHE A 166 -12.32 8.92 -8.59
C PHE A 166 -11.33 9.38 -7.53
N ALA A 167 -10.09 8.95 -7.60
CA ALA A 167 -9.05 9.29 -6.64
C ALA A 167 -7.67 9.37 -7.29
N VAL A 168 -6.75 10.10 -6.66
CA VAL A 168 -5.35 10.24 -7.08
C VAL A 168 -4.45 9.89 -5.89
N PRO A 169 -3.66 8.81 -5.97
CA PRO A 169 -2.84 8.34 -4.85
C PRO A 169 -1.63 9.24 -4.60
N TYR A 170 -1.24 9.34 -3.33
CA TYR A 170 -0.02 10.03 -2.92
C TYR A 170 0.83 9.23 -1.92
N ILE A 171 0.26 8.20 -1.29
CA ILE A 171 0.97 7.17 -0.55
C ILE A 171 0.63 5.82 -1.14
N VAL A 172 1.62 4.95 -1.27
CA VAL A 172 1.46 3.54 -1.58
C VAL A 172 1.99 2.70 -0.42
N MET A 173 1.34 1.59 -0.14
CA MET A 173 1.71 0.67 0.91
C MET A 173 1.60 -0.75 0.38
N GLY A 174 2.37 -1.65 0.95
CA GLY A 174 2.27 -3.07 0.73
C GLY A 174 2.55 -3.80 2.03
N ASN A 175 2.43 -5.11 2.01
CA ASN A 175 2.85 -5.96 3.11
C ASN A 175 4.05 -6.80 2.70
N ALA A 176 4.83 -7.21 3.69
CA ALA A 176 6.01 -8.02 3.50
C ALA A 176 6.33 -8.84 4.75
N TRP A 177 7.11 -9.88 4.56
CA TRP A 177 7.84 -10.53 5.62
C TRP A 177 9.02 -9.66 6.01
N TRP A 178 9.04 -9.17 7.26
CA TRP A 178 10.12 -8.36 7.84
C TRP A 178 11.05 -9.22 8.66
N TYR A 179 12.36 -8.92 8.60
CA TYR A 179 13.40 -9.55 9.40
C TYR A 179 14.53 -8.55 9.71
N ASP A 180 15.33 -8.85 10.70
CA ASP A 180 16.55 -8.07 11.01
C ASP A 180 17.76 -8.71 10.29
N ARG A 181 18.35 -7.99 9.32
CA ARG A 181 19.53 -8.46 8.57
C ARG A 181 20.72 -8.74 9.46
N LYS A 182 20.86 -8.03 10.60
CA LYS A 182 21.93 -8.27 11.58
C LYS A 182 21.80 -9.63 12.24
N LYS A 183 20.57 -10.09 12.51
CA LYS A 183 20.29 -11.38 13.14
C LYS A 183 20.30 -12.55 12.16
N ILE A 184 20.19 -12.27 10.86
CA ILE A 184 20.16 -13.30 9.80
C ILE A 184 21.20 -12.92 8.73
N PRO A 185 22.49 -13.00 9.02
CA PRO A 185 23.55 -12.70 8.05
C PRO A 185 23.49 -13.69 6.88
N GLY A 186 23.72 -13.22 5.66
CA GLY A 186 23.67 -14.05 4.46
C GLY A 186 22.26 -14.50 4.08
N PHE A 187 21.24 -13.78 4.52
CA PHE A 187 19.85 -14.07 4.16
C PHE A 187 19.66 -14.13 2.64
N THR A 188 18.92 -15.16 2.22
CA THR A 188 18.44 -15.29 0.85
C THR A 188 16.92 -15.44 0.90
N ALA A 189 16.19 -14.59 0.17
CA ALA A 189 14.74 -14.66 0.12
C ALA A 189 14.29 -16.01 -0.47
N PRO A 190 13.29 -16.68 0.15
CA PRO A 190 12.78 -17.96 -0.35
C PRO A 190 12.07 -17.73 -1.69
N THR A 191 12.37 -18.61 -2.65
CA THR A 191 11.76 -18.62 -3.99
C THR A 191 10.68 -19.69 -4.12
N THR A 192 10.63 -20.63 -3.18
CA THR A 192 9.64 -21.71 -3.11
C THR A 192 9.02 -21.79 -1.71
N MET A 193 7.84 -22.42 -1.64
CA MET A 193 7.18 -22.64 -0.34
C MET A 193 7.99 -23.56 0.58
N ASP A 194 8.71 -24.55 0.01
CA ASP A 194 9.57 -25.43 0.83
C ASP A 194 10.78 -24.68 1.41
N GLU A 195 11.35 -23.75 0.65
CA GLU A 195 12.38 -22.85 1.17
C GLU A 195 11.83 -21.91 2.26
N LEU A 196 10.59 -21.40 2.08
CA LEU A 196 9.94 -20.60 3.13
C LEU A 196 9.76 -21.42 4.41
N TYR A 197 9.24 -22.64 4.32
CA TYR A 197 9.08 -23.50 5.48
C TYR A 197 10.40 -23.87 6.16
N ALA A 198 11.44 -24.13 5.37
CA ALA A 198 12.78 -24.36 5.91
C ALA A 198 13.33 -23.12 6.61
N LEU A 199 13.06 -21.92 6.06
CA LEU A 199 13.43 -20.65 6.64
C LEU A 199 12.71 -20.40 7.98
N LEU A 200 11.39 -20.68 8.02
CA LEU A 200 10.60 -20.54 9.24
C LEU A 200 10.98 -21.56 10.32
N GLY A 201 11.44 -22.79 10.00
CA GLY A 201 12.01 -23.82 10.85
C GLY A 201 11.63 -23.69 12.33
N ASP A 202 12.64 -23.60 13.21
CA ASP A 202 12.45 -23.40 14.65
C ASP A 202 12.24 -21.93 15.05
N ARG A 203 12.10 -21.02 14.08
CA ARG A 203 11.96 -19.59 14.31
C ARG A 203 10.47 -19.22 14.40
N SER A 204 10.18 -18.28 15.32
CA SER A 204 8.83 -17.83 15.56
C SER A 204 8.43 -16.67 14.66
N VAL A 205 7.15 -16.62 14.29
CA VAL A 205 6.53 -15.57 13.52
C VAL A 205 5.62 -14.76 14.45
N ALA A 206 5.82 -13.46 14.53
CA ALA A 206 4.95 -12.57 15.30
C ALA A 206 3.69 -12.24 14.50
N LEU A 207 2.54 -12.22 15.20
CA LEU A 207 1.24 -11.86 14.65
C LEU A 207 0.35 -11.30 15.75
N ASP A 208 -0.13 -10.06 15.62
CA ASP A 208 -1.19 -9.51 16.47
C ASP A 208 -2.56 -10.02 15.96
N GLY A 209 -2.98 -11.18 16.46
CA GLY A 209 -4.15 -11.91 15.98
C GLY A 209 -5.50 -11.31 16.38
N ASP A 210 -5.52 -10.27 17.20
CA ASP A 210 -6.73 -9.48 17.50
C ASP A 210 -7.09 -8.50 16.37
N ILE A 211 -6.16 -8.24 15.45
CA ILE A 211 -6.42 -7.46 14.24
C ILE A 211 -6.78 -8.43 13.11
N GLY A 212 -8.05 -8.47 12.74
CA GLY A 212 -8.59 -9.49 11.82
C GLY A 212 -7.85 -9.58 10.49
N TYR A 213 -7.52 -8.46 9.86
CA TYR A 213 -6.82 -8.46 8.58
C TYR A 213 -5.34 -8.84 8.69
N TYR A 214 -4.64 -8.61 9.83
CA TYR A 214 -3.28 -9.10 10.01
C TYR A 214 -3.24 -10.63 9.99
N ALA A 215 -4.18 -11.26 10.68
CA ALA A 215 -4.34 -12.71 10.67
C ALA A 215 -4.78 -13.24 9.29
N ALA A 216 -5.63 -12.49 8.60
CA ALA A 216 -6.20 -12.87 7.31
C ALA A 216 -5.17 -12.83 6.17
N TRP A 217 -4.17 -11.97 6.22
CA TRP A 217 -3.15 -11.83 5.17
C TRP A 217 -2.40 -13.12 4.84
N TYR A 218 -2.22 -14.03 5.80
CA TYR A 218 -1.56 -15.30 5.51
C TYR A 218 -2.35 -16.15 4.50
N PHE A 219 -3.67 -16.20 4.65
CA PHE A 219 -4.53 -16.89 3.70
C PHE A 219 -4.72 -16.07 2.41
N ASP A 220 -5.00 -14.79 2.53
CA ASP A 220 -5.28 -13.89 1.41
C ASP A 220 -4.14 -13.89 0.39
N GLN A 221 -2.90 -13.67 0.83
CA GLN A 221 -1.73 -13.64 -0.02
C GLN A 221 -1.51 -14.95 -0.79
N LEU A 222 -1.79 -16.07 -0.15
CA LEU A 222 -1.67 -17.39 -0.77
C LEU A 222 -2.84 -17.67 -1.70
N ALA A 223 -4.07 -17.34 -1.31
CA ALA A 223 -5.26 -17.55 -2.12
C ALA A 223 -5.20 -16.72 -3.41
N ALA A 224 -4.86 -15.44 -3.33
CA ALA A 224 -4.76 -14.58 -4.52
C ALA A 224 -3.75 -15.11 -5.56
N ARG A 225 -2.71 -15.83 -5.12
CA ARG A 225 -1.74 -16.49 -6.04
C ARG A 225 -2.34 -17.68 -6.79
N TYR A 226 -3.33 -18.34 -6.21
CA TYR A 226 -4.03 -19.46 -6.86
C TYR A 226 -5.21 -18.99 -7.70
N VAL A 227 -6.10 -18.16 -7.13
CA VAL A 227 -7.38 -17.81 -7.76
C VAL A 227 -7.35 -16.52 -8.59
N GLY A 228 -6.20 -15.83 -8.55
CA GLY A 228 -5.94 -14.57 -9.25
C GLY A 228 -6.57 -13.34 -8.58
N PRO A 229 -6.16 -12.14 -9.02
CA PRO A 229 -6.63 -10.88 -8.45
C PRO A 229 -8.15 -10.76 -8.41
N GLY A 230 -8.69 -10.34 -7.26
CA GLY A 230 -10.12 -10.21 -6.98
C GLY A 230 -10.83 -11.55 -6.75
N GLY A 231 -10.09 -12.66 -6.64
CA GLY A 231 -10.65 -14.00 -6.45
C GLY A 231 -11.37 -14.16 -5.13
N LEU A 232 -10.81 -13.60 -4.06
CA LEU A 232 -11.43 -13.64 -2.74
C LEU A 232 -12.72 -12.82 -2.71
N ALA A 233 -12.69 -11.60 -3.24
CA ALA A 233 -13.89 -10.76 -3.32
C ALA A 233 -15.01 -11.44 -4.13
N ARG A 234 -14.67 -12.04 -5.28
CA ARG A 234 -15.64 -12.81 -6.09
C ARG A 234 -16.25 -13.98 -5.31
N ALA A 235 -15.45 -14.73 -4.57
CA ALA A 235 -15.94 -15.85 -3.79
C ALA A 235 -16.82 -15.39 -2.61
N ALA A 236 -16.46 -14.28 -1.97
CA ALA A 236 -17.26 -13.67 -0.91
C ALA A 236 -18.59 -13.08 -1.41
N GLN A 237 -18.62 -12.59 -2.64
CA GLN A 237 -19.83 -12.04 -3.29
C GLN A 237 -20.75 -13.11 -3.91
N ASP A 238 -20.32 -14.36 -4.00
CA ASP A 238 -21.15 -15.44 -4.50
C ASP A 238 -22.24 -15.82 -3.48
N PRO A 239 -23.52 -15.48 -3.70
CA PRO A 239 -24.57 -15.74 -2.71
C PRO A 239 -24.84 -17.22 -2.52
N THR A 240 -24.33 -18.09 -3.37
CA THR A 240 -24.40 -19.54 -3.21
C THR A 240 -23.28 -20.11 -2.34
N GLY A 241 -22.20 -19.35 -2.15
CA GLY A 241 -20.98 -19.77 -1.49
C GLY A 241 -20.19 -20.89 -2.20
N ARG A 242 -20.61 -21.28 -3.41
CA ARG A 242 -20.03 -22.43 -4.12
C ARG A 242 -18.60 -22.18 -4.57
N LEU A 243 -18.25 -20.92 -4.89
CA LEU A 243 -16.92 -20.58 -5.39
C LEU A 243 -15.81 -20.98 -4.43
N TRP A 244 -16.03 -20.89 -3.10
CA TRP A 244 -15.07 -21.33 -2.12
C TRP A 244 -14.65 -22.81 -2.28
N LYS A 245 -15.58 -23.66 -2.73
CA LYS A 245 -15.36 -25.12 -2.90
C LYS A 245 -15.00 -25.51 -4.32
N SER A 246 -15.53 -24.81 -5.32
CA SER A 246 -15.34 -25.17 -6.72
C SER A 246 -13.96 -24.79 -7.25
N ASP A 247 -13.29 -23.82 -6.63
CA ASP A 247 -11.91 -23.51 -6.95
C ASP A 247 -10.97 -24.19 -5.94
N PRO A 248 -10.15 -25.16 -6.40
CA PRO A 248 -9.23 -25.88 -5.52
C PRO A 248 -8.12 -25.00 -4.95
N GLY A 249 -7.93 -23.80 -5.47
CA GLY A 249 -6.94 -22.82 -5.00
C GLY A 249 -7.18 -22.41 -3.55
N PHE A 250 -8.44 -22.28 -3.13
CA PHE A 250 -8.77 -21.94 -1.74
C PHE A 250 -8.36 -23.03 -0.75
N LEU A 251 -8.55 -24.31 -1.11
CA LEU A 251 -8.10 -25.42 -0.26
C LEU A 251 -6.58 -25.44 -0.14
N LYS A 252 -5.87 -25.30 -1.26
CA LYS A 252 -4.40 -25.25 -1.25
C LYS A 252 -3.86 -24.07 -0.44
N ALA A 253 -4.47 -22.90 -0.57
CA ALA A 253 -4.11 -21.74 0.24
C ALA A 253 -4.33 -22.01 1.75
N ALA A 254 -5.43 -22.65 2.11
CA ALA A 254 -5.71 -23.02 3.50
C ALA A 254 -4.69 -24.03 4.05
N GLU A 255 -4.24 -25.01 3.24
CA GLU A 255 -3.21 -25.98 3.62
C GLU A 255 -1.88 -25.27 3.92
N HIS A 256 -1.44 -24.35 3.06
CA HIS A 256 -0.25 -23.55 3.29
C HIS A 256 -0.38 -22.65 4.51
N THR A 257 -1.53 -21.99 4.69
CA THR A 257 -1.82 -21.13 5.86
C THR A 257 -1.75 -21.91 7.16
N ALA A 258 -2.39 -23.08 7.22
CA ALA A 258 -2.35 -23.96 8.39
C ALA A 258 -0.92 -24.41 8.72
N ARG A 259 -0.08 -24.66 7.71
CA ARG A 259 1.34 -24.99 7.92
C ARG A 259 2.13 -23.82 8.48
N ILE A 260 1.94 -22.59 7.94
CA ILE A 260 2.60 -21.39 8.47
C ILE A 260 2.15 -21.12 9.91
N ALA A 261 0.88 -21.34 10.23
CA ALA A 261 0.34 -21.11 11.57
C ALA A 261 1.06 -21.89 12.67
N THR A 262 1.71 -23.03 12.35
CA THR A 262 2.51 -23.80 13.30
C THR A 262 3.79 -23.08 13.75
N HIS A 263 4.17 -22.00 13.08
CA HIS A 263 5.33 -21.18 13.40
C HIS A 263 5.00 -19.87 14.13
N LEU A 264 3.70 -19.59 14.38
CA LEU A 264 3.29 -18.40 15.12
C LEU A 264 3.74 -18.49 16.59
N VAL A 265 4.14 -17.37 17.18
CA VAL A 265 4.53 -17.29 18.59
C VAL A 265 3.36 -17.67 19.49
N ASP A 266 3.66 -18.28 20.64
CA ASP A 266 2.64 -18.58 21.65
C ASP A 266 1.91 -17.31 22.09
N GLY A 267 0.56 -17.41 22.19
CA GLY A 267 -0.27 -16.29 22.62
C GLY A 267 -0.53 -15.21 21.56
N TRP A 268 -0.21 -15.49 20.29
CA TRP A 268 -0.46 -14.58 19.18
C TRP A 268 -1.94 -14.12 19.08
N ASP A 269 -2.86 -14.93 19.54
CA ASP A 269 -4.32 -14.70 19.48
C ASP A 269 -4.93 -14.21 20.81
N ALA A 270 -4.10 -14.05 21.85
CA ALA A 270 -4.50 -13.59 23.17
C ALA A 270 -4.04 -12.16 23.49
N GLY A 271 -2.97 -11.71 22.84
CA GLY A 271 -2.44 -10.34 22.96
C GLY A 271 -3.35 -9.31 22.30
N LYS A 272 -3.09 -8.05 22.62
CA LYS A 272 -3.70 -6.90 21.95
C LYS A 272 -2.63 -6.14 21.18
N PHE A 273 -2.98 -5.71 19.97
CA PHE A 273 -2.09 -4.86 19.17
C PHE A 273 -1.60 -3.66 20.01
N PRO A 274 -0.31 -3.35 20.02
CA PRO A 274 0.78 -3.96 19.24
C PRO A 274 1.65 -4.94 20.06
N GLN A 275 1.11 -5.66 21.04
CA GLN A 275 1.90 -6.44 22.00
C GLN A 275 2.75 -7.54 21.36
N ILE A 276 2.22 -8.22 20.35
CA ILE A 276 2.95 -9.32 19.70
C ILE A 276 3.96 -8.78 18.69
N GLN A 277 3.65 -7.71 17.99
CA GLN A 277 4.62 -6.98 17.17
C GLN A 277 5.79 -6.48 18.01
N GLN A 278 5.54 -6.02 19.25
CA GLN A 278 6.60 -5.60 20.17
C GLN A 278 7.56 -6.76 20.53
N ARG A 279 7.05 -7.99 20.65
CA ARG A 279 7.91 -9.18 20.87
C ARG A 279 8.87 -9.43 19.71
N TRP A 280 8.46 -9.14 18.47
CA TRP A 280 9.38 -9.17 17.34
C TRP A 280 10.45 -8.08 17.47
N ALA A 281 10.06 -6.87 17.86
CA ALA A 281 10.99 -5.78 18.12
C ALA A 281 12.04 -6.15 19.17
N ASP A 282 11.61 -6.81 20.26
CA ASP A 282 12.47 -7.29 21.34
C ASP A 282 13.33 -8.49 20.93
N GLY A 283 13.02 -9.12 19.80
CA GLY A 283 13.78 -10.24 19.25
C GLY A 283 13.29 -11.63 19.65
N ASP A 284 12.09 -11.73 20.24
CA ASP A 284 11.45 -12.99 20.59
C ASP A 284 10.92 -13.76 19.37
N ALA A 285 10.78 -13.09 18.23
CA ALA A 285 10.41 -13.67 16.96
C ALA A 285 11.42 -13.28 15.88
N ALA A 286 11.64 -14.17 14.89
CA ALA A 286 12.56 -13.91 13.79
C ALA A 286 11.91 -13.12 12.66
N TYR A 287 10.60 -13.31 12.46
CA TYR A 287 9.84 -12.74 11.35
C TYR A 287 8.56 -12.08 11.83
N LEU A 288 8.16 -11.04 11.08
CA LEU A 288 6.88 -10.35 11.21
C LEU A 288 6.29 -10.19 9.81
N PHE A 289 5.07 -10.70 9.55
CA PHE A 289 4.37 -10.36 8.31
C PHE A 289 3.45 -9.17 8.57
N MET A 290 3.80 -8.01 8.01
CA MET A 290 3.18 -6.72 8.33
C MET A 290 3.24 -5.76 7.14
N GLY A 291 2.39 -4.73 7.20
CA GLY A 291 2.43 -3.62 6.26
C GLY A 291 3.70 -2.77 6.33
N SER A 292 3.86 -1.89 5.35
CA SER A 292 5.03 -0.99 5.23
C SER A 292 5.23 -0.04 6.41
N TRP A 293 4.28 0.07 7.31
CA TRP A 293 4.38 0.84 8.56
C TRP A 293 5.09 0.08 9.70
N GLY A 294 5.28 -1.24 9.57
CA GLY A 294 5.93 -2.08 10.59
C GLY A 294 7.29 -1.56 11.07
N PRO A 295 8.23 -1.19 10.19
CA PRO A 295 9.51 -0.60 10.60
C PRO A 295 9.37 0.66 11.44
N THR A 296 8.49 1.58 11.06
CA THR A 296 8.28 2.86 11.78
C THR A 296 7.68 2.63 13.16
N GLU A 297 6.64 1.82 13.26
CA GLU A 297 6.02 1.47 14.55
C GLU A 297 7.00 0.76 15.48
N THR A 298 7.83 -0.11 14.93
CA THR A 298 8.87 -0.80 15.71
C THR A 298 9.93 0.18 16.23
N ARG A 299 10.41 1.11 15.41
CA ARG A 299 11.34 2.15 15.86
C ARG A 299 10.75 3.03 16.95
N GLU A 300 9.49 3.43 16.80
CA GLU A 300 8.79 4.24 17.81
C GLU A 300 8.64 3.50 19.14
N TYR A 301 8.36 2.21 19.11
CA TYR A 301 8.31 1.37 20.29
C TYR A 301 9.66 1.31 20.98
N LEU A 302 10.72 0.94 20.25
CA LEU A 302 12.07 0.82 20.80
C LEU A 302 12.60 2.15 21.36
N ALA A 303 12.27 3.28 20.71
CA ALA A 303 12.62 4.61 21.20
C ALA A 303 12.02 4.90 22.58
N LYS A 304 10.76 4.52 22.79
CA LYS A 304 10.06 4.69 24.08
C LYS A 304 10.63 3.81 25.18
N GLN A 305 11.16 2.63 24.83
CA GLN A 305 11.80 1.73 25.79
C GLN A 305 13.25 2.09 26.09
N GLY A 306 13.85 3.03 25.37
CA GLY A 306 15.28 3.36 25.46
C GLY A 306 16.17 2.25 24.88
N GLY A 307 15.62 1.38 24.05
CA GLY A 307 16.32 0.25 23.44
C GLY A 307 17.23 0.64 22.28
N ASP A 308 17.99 -0.33 21.79
CA ASP A 308 18.79 -0.19 20.57
C ASP A 308 17.88 -0.14 19.34
N GLN A 309 17.81 1.02 18.70
CA GLN A 309 17.05 1.23 17.46
C GLN A 309 17.80 0.76 16.21
N SER A 310 18.86 0.01 16.36
CA SER A 310 19.77 -0.38 15.29
C SER A 310 19.31 -1.62 14.50
N ILE A 311 18.00 -1.86 14.38
CA ILE A 311 17.45 -2.89 13.49
C ILE A 311 17.79 -2.53 12.05
N ASP A 312 18.36 -3.47 11.31
CA ASP A 312 18.58 -3.39 9.88
C ASP A 312 17.47 -4.16 9.17
N TYR A 313 16.44 -3.41 8.74
CA TYR A 313 15.22 -4.01 8.18
C TYR A 313 15.47 -4.59 6.80
N GLY A 314 15.24 -5.89 6.65
CA GLY A 314 15.09 -6.57 5.38
C GLY A 314 13.65 -7.01 5.17
N SER A 315 13.22 -7.14 3.92
CA SER A 315 11.91 -7.68 3.63
C SER A 315 11.90 -8.60 2.40
N PHE A 316 10.92 -9.49 2.35
CA PHE A 316 10.69 -10.38 1.20
C PHE A 316 9.20 -10.68 1.06
N GLN A 317 8.81 -11.18 -0.10
CA GLN A 317 7.43 -11.54 -0.43
C GLN A 317 7.19 -13.04 -0.28
N PHE A 318 5.93 -13.44 -0.21
CA PHE A 318 5.58 -14.86 -0.34
C PHE A 318 6.08 -15.40 -1.68
N PRO A 319 6.75 -16.54 -1.68
CA PRO A 319 7.07 -17.24 -2.92
C PRO A 319 5.79 -17.73 -3.63
N LEU A 320 5.91 -17.97 -4.93
CA LEU A 320 4.80 -18.52 -5.70
C LEU A 320 4.58 -20.00 -5.28
N PRO A 321 3.38 -20.36 -4.75
CA PRO A 321 3.12 -21.73 -4.34
C PRO A 321 3.06 -22.70 -5.54
N PRO A 322 3.37 -24.00 -5.34
CA PRO A 322 3.30 -24.99 -6.41
C PRO A 322 1.91 -25.06 -7.06
N GLY A 323 1.86 -24.89 -8.39
CA GLY A 323 0.63 -24.90 -9.17
C GLY A 323 -0.19 -23.60 -9.09
N ALA A 324 0.28 -22.57 -8.40
CA ALA A 324 -0.25 -21.21 -8.54
C ALA A 324 0.28 -20.56 -9.83
N THR A 325 -0.52 -19.69 -10.42
CA THR A 325 -0.22 -19.06 -11.72
C THR A 325 -0.19 -17.53 -11.67
N HIS A 326 -0.46 -16.94 -10.51
CA HIS A 326 -0.51 -15.51 -10.35
C HIS A 326 0.54 -15.04 -9.34
N ASP A 327 1.63 -14.47 -9.82
CA ASP A 327 2.56 -13.74 -8.95
C ASP A 327 1.97 -12.38 -8.65
N VAL A 328 1.46 -12.22 -7.44
CA VAL A 328 0.72 -11.04 -7.00
C VAL A 328 1.39 -10.36 -5.82
N ILE A 329 1.17 -9.07 -5.70
CA ILE A 329 1.53 -8.27 -4.54
C ILE A 329 0.37 -7.37 -4.16
N GLU A 330 0.05 -7.31 -2.87
CA GLU A 330 -0.98 -6.42 -2.38
C GLU A 330 -0.49 -4.97 -2.39
N VAL A 331 -1.32 -4.09 -2.92
CA VAL A 331 -1.07 -2.64 -2.95
C VAL A 331 -2.24 -1.90 -2.31
N GLN A 332 -1.93 -1.20 -1.24
CA GLN A 332 -2.83 -0.26 -0.63
C GLN A 332 -2.44 1.15 -1.04
N GLN A 333 -3.41 2.03 -1.17
CA GLN A 333 -3.18 3.41 -1.56
C GLN A 333 -3.99 4.35 -0.65
N ILE A 334 -3.32 5.41 -0.19
CA ILE A 334 -4.00 6.57 0.36
C ILE A 334 -4.03 7.62 -0.74
N ALA A 335 -5.24 8.12 -1.00
CA ALA A 335 -5.49 8.97 -2.15
C ALA A 335 -6.38 10.15 -1.83
N PHE A 336 -6.23 11.19 -2.62
CA PHE A 336 -7.15 12.33 -2.65
C PHE A 336 -8.37 12.01 -3.48
N GLY A 337 -9.54 12.40 -2.99
CA GLY A 337 -10.79 12.42 -3.75
C GLY A 337 -11.45 13.79 -3.68
N VAL A 338 -12.21 14.13 -4.72
CA VAL A 338 -13.01 15.36 -4.77
C VAL A 338 -14.48 14.97 -4.65
N THR A 339 -15.20 15.58 -3.73
CA THR A 339 -16.61 15.24 -3.50
C THR A 339 -17.49 15.68 -4.68
N ALA A 340 -18.54 14.94 -4.94
CA ALA A 340 -19.49 15.26 -6.02
C ALA A 340 -20.12 16.65 -5.87
N LYS A 341 -20.30 17.10 -4.61
CA LYS A 341 -20.89 18.39 -4.25
C LYS A 341 -19.85 19.46 -3.89
N ALA A 342 -18.58 19.25 -4.24
CA ALA A 342 -17.52 20.24 -4.03
C ALA A 342 -17.93 21.61 -4.59
N LYS A 343 -17.75 22.64 -3.79
CA LYS A 343 -17.98 24.04 -4.18
C LYS A 343 -16.81 24.62 -4.96
N HIS A 344 -15.59 24.14 -4.65
CA HIS A 344 -14.32 24.60 -5.22
C HIS A 344 -13.53 23.45 -5.85
N PRO A 345 -14.12 22.73 -6.86
CA PRO A 345 -13.51 21.54 -7.43
C PRO A 345 -12.20 21.82 -8.17
N GLU A 346 -12.07 23.01 -8.78
CA GLU A 346 -10.84 23.36 -9.50
C GLU A 346 -9.69 23.67 -8.54
N ALA A 347 -9.97 24.25 -7.37
CA ALA A 347 -8.98 24.42 -6.31
C ALA A 347 -8.53 23.06 -5.76
N ALA A 348 -9.48 22.11 -5.58
CA ALA A 348 -9.16 20.77 -5.11
C ALA A 348 -8.26 20.01 -6.11
N LYS A 349 -8.59 20.03 -7.40
CA LYS A 349 -7.78 19.41 -8.46
C LYS A 349 -6.40 20.05 -8.58
N ALA A 350 -6.33 21.38 -8.50
CA ALA A 350 -5.06 22.11 -8.55
C ALA A 350 -4.19 21.77 -7.32
N PHE A 351 -4.78 21.63 -6.13
CA PHE A 351 -4.05 21.19 -4.93
C PHE A 351 -3.50 19.76 -5.09
N ILE A 352 -4.27 18.82 -5.64
CA ILE A 352 -3.81 17.47 -5.94
C ILE A 352 -2.56 17.52 -6.83
N ALA A 353 -2.64 18.25 -7.95
CA ALA A 353 -1.50 18.39 -8.88
C ALA A 353 -0.30 19.05 -8.19
N TYR A 354 -0.52 20.06 -7.38
CA TYR A 354 0.52 20.77 -6.64
C TYR A 354 1.22 19.86 -5.63
N PHE A 355 0.46 19.08 -4.86
CA PHE A 355 1.02 18.17 -3.86
C PHE A 355 1.90 17.07 -4.49
N LEU A 356 1.59 16.64 -5.71
CA LEU A 356 2.38 15.66 -6.45
C LEU A 356 3.69 16.23 -7.03
N THR A 357 3.97 17.54 -6.88
CA THR A 357 5.29 18.09 -7.18
C THR A 357 6.36 17.36 -6.35
N ARG A 358 7.49 17.02 -6.97
CA ARG A 358 8.55 16.21 -6.35
C ARG A 358 8.96 16.74 -4.97
N ASP A 359 9.26 18.04 -4.87
CA ASP A 359 9.74 18.65 -3.61
C ASP A 359 8.73 18.61 -2.47
N LEU A 360 7.42 18.64 -2.79
CA LEU A 360 6.36 18.53 -1.77
C LEU A 360 6.10 17.09 -1.38
N LEU A 361 5.99 16.21 -2.39
CA LEU A 361 5.73 14.79 -2.13
C LEU A 361 6.91 14.11 -1.42
N ALA A 362 8.15 14.63 -1.61
CA ALA A 362 9.34 14.18 -0.90
C ALA A 362 9.20 14.25 0.63
N GLY A 363 8.29 15.06 1.15
CA GLY A 363 7.96 15.05 2.57
C GLY A 363 7.39 13.71 3.08
N MET A 364 6.72 12.94 2.23
CA MET A 364 6.18 11.64 2.64
C MET A 364 7.29 10.63 2.99
N PRO A 365 8.31 10.38 2.15
CA PRO A 365 9.43 9.53 2.55
C PRO A 365 10.37 10.20 3.58
N ALA A 366 10.57 11.52 3.54
CA ALA A 366 11.55 12.20 4.39
C ALA A 366 11.08 12.42 5.83
N VAL A 367 9.78 12.60 6.05
CA VAL A 367 9.20 12.97 7.35
C VAL A 367 8.34 11.85 7.91
N ALA A 368 7.66 11.11 7.04
CA ALA A 368 6.64 10.13 7.42
C ALA A 368 7.02 8.68 7.08
N ASP A 369 8.25 8.43 6.66
CA ASP A 369 8.76 7.10 6.25
C ASP A 369 7.78 6.33 5.33
N SER A 370 7.09 7.06 4.45
CA SER A 370 6.04 6.50 3.60
C SER A 370 6.52 6.33 2.17
N LEU A 371 6.13 5.24 1.52
CA LEU A 371 6.33 5.07 0.08
C LEU A 371 5.34 5.97 -0.68
N THR A 372 5.81 6.49 -1.80
CA THR A 372 5.00 7.31 -2.71
C THR A 372 4.85 6.64 -4.06
N PRO A 373 3.83 6.99 -4.85
CA PRO A 373 3.71 6.45 -6.20
C PRO A 373 4.77 6.95 -7.19
N ARG A 374 5.48 8.05 -6.90
CA ARG A 374 6.55 8.55 -7.77
C ARG A 374 7.77 7.63 -7.69
N SER A 375 8.28 7.21 -8.84
CA SER A 375 9.48 6.36 -8.94
C SER A 375 10.79 7.17 -8.91
N ASP A 376 10.72 8.49 -9.14
CA ASP A 376 11.87 9.40 -9.11
C ASP A 376 12.16 10.01 -7.72
N LEU A 377 11.44 9.58 -6.70
CA LEU A 377 11.74 9.91 -5.31
C LEU A 377 12.54 8.80 -4.65
N PRO A 378 13.61 9.15 -3.92
CA PRO A 378 14.33 8.19 -3.09
C PRO A 378 13.40 7.51 -2.07
N VAL A 379 13.70 6.27 -1.75
CA VAL A 379 12.91 5.43 -0.87
C VAL A 379 13.58 5.36 0.50
N PRO A 380 12.84 5.38 1.62
CA PRO A 380 13.41 5.05 2.92
C PRO A 380 14.14 3.71 2.85
N SER A 381 15.37 3.64 3.38
CA SER A 381 16.22 2.44 3.27
C SER A 381 15.52 1.17 3.74
N ASP A 382 14.74 1.30 4.81
CA ASP A 382 14.01 0.19 5.41
C ASP A 382 12.88 -0.36 4.51
N LEU A 383 12.42 0.43 3.55
CA LEU A 383 11.33 0.09 2.62
C LEU A 383 11.84 -0.25 1.20
N ALA A 384 13.16 -0.26 0.98
CA ALA A 384 13.73 -0.42 -0.35
C ALA A 384 13.35 -1.76 -1.01
N ASP A 385 13.46 -2.88 -0.29
CA ASP A 385 13.11 -4.20 -0.81
C ASP A 385 11.62 -4.30 -1.16
N LEU A 386 10.75 -3.74 -0.29
CA LEU A 386 9.32 -3.72 -0.54
C LEU A 386 8.99 -2.84 -1.75
N LYS A 387 9.60 -1.67 -1.88
CA LYS A 387 9.38 -0.80 -3.05
C LYS A 387 9.79 -1.49 -4.34
N ALA A 388 10.94 -2.15 -4.36
CA ALA A 388 11.38 -2.93 -5.51
C ALA A 388 10.37 -4.03 -5.87
N ALA A 389 9.79 -4.71 -4.87
CA ALA A 389 8.77 -5.73 -5.11
C ALA A 389 7.44 -5.13 -5.65
N LEU A 390 7.05 -3.93 -5.18
CA LEU A 390 5.85 -3.22 -5.66
C LEU A 390 6.00 -2.72 -7.10
N GLU A 391 7.22 -2.44 -7.53
CA GLU A 391 7.53 -1.96 -8.89
C GLU A 391 7.98 -3.06 -9.85
N ASP A 392 8.07 -4.30 -9.39
CA ASP A 392 8.41 -5.45 -10.22
C ASP A 392 7.32 -5.68 -11.29
N PRO A 393 7.62 -5.50 -12.59
CA PRO A 393 6.64 -5.65 -13.66
C PRO A 393 6.12 -7.08 -13.84
N ALA A 394 6.80 -8.07 -13.26
CA ALA A 394 6.34 -9.46 -13.26
C ALA A 394 5.19 -9.69 -12.27
N LYS A 395 5.06 -8.84 -11.27
CA LYS A 395 4.02 -8.95 -10.24
C LYS A 395 2.76 -8.18 -10.63
N LYS A 396 1.61 -8.78 -10.37
CA LYS A 396 0.31 -8.13 -10.54
C LYS A 396 -0.16 -7.52 -9.22
N HIS A 397 -0.57 -6.28 -9.25
CA HIS A 397 -1.14 -5.64 -8.08
C HIS A 397 -2.51 -6.24 -7.75
N THR A 398 -2.74 -6.58 -6.49
CA THR A 398 -4.06 -6.86 -5.93
C THR A 398 -4.48 -5.74 -4.98
N LEU A 399 -5.78 -5.66 -4.71
CA LEU A 399 -6.32 -4.75 -3.72
C LEU A 399 -6.02 -5.25 -2.30
N PHE A 400 -6.18 -4.38 -1.30
CA PHE A 400 -6.18 -4.76 0.10
C PHE A 400 -7.13 -5.94 0.33
N MET A 401 -6.61 -7.00 0.97
CA MET A 401 -7.36 -8.25 1.20
C MET A 401 -7.99 -8.81 -0.08
N ASP A 402 -7.33 -8.61 -1.23
CA ASP A 402 -7.84 -8.96 -2.56
C ASP A 402 -9.28 -8.45 -2.81
N GLY A 403 -9.64 -7.32 -2.20
CA GLY A 403 -10.95 -6.69 -2.28
C GLY A 403 -12.00 -7.26 -1.32
N LEU A 404 -11.65 -8.24 -0.51
CA LEU A 404 -12.57 -8.87 0.47
C LEU A 404 -13.11 -7.86 1.49
N ASP A 405 -12.24 -6.95 1.96
CA ASP A 405 -12.58 -5.93 2.96
C ASP A 405 -13.67 -4.94 2.47
N GLY A 406 -13.86 -4.82 1.16
CA GLY A 406 -14.92 -4.01 0.56
C GLY A 406 -16.28 -4.73 0.42
N VAL A 407 -16.34 -6.02 0.68
CA VAL A 407 -17.58 -6.80 0.50
C VAL A 407 -18.57 -6.49 1.62
N ALA A 408 -19.76 -6.01 1.25
CA ALA A 408 -20.80 -5.55 2.18
C ALA A 408 -20.25 -4.55 3.22
N ASP A 409 -19.47 -3.56 2.76
CA ASP A 409 -18.86 -2.51 3.60
C ASP A 409 -18.00 -3.06 4.77
N GLY A 410 -17.29 -4.16 4.53
CA GLY A 410 -16.45 -4.85 5.52
C GLY A 410 -17.21 -5.84 6.41
N THR A 411 -18.52 -5.80 6.42
CA THR A 411 -19.35 -6.67 7.29
C THR A 411 -19.14 -8.15 7.01
N PHE A 412 -18.91 -8.53 5.73
CA PHE A 412 -18.63 -9.91 5.37
C PHE A 412 -17.30 -10.40 5.99
N ALA A 413 -16.26 -9.59 5.93
CA ALA A 413 -14.97 -9.95 6.52
C ALA A 413 -15.11 -10.19 8.03
N GLU A 414 -15.75 -9.27 8.74
CA GLU A 414 -15.94 -9.33 10.18
C GLU A 414 -16.82 -10.50 10.64
N GLN A 415 -17.91 -10.77 9.95
CA GLN A 415 -18.88 -11.76 10.40
C GLN A 415 -18.61 -13.17 9.88
N VAL A 416 -17.99 -13.31 8.71
CA VAL A 416 -17.81 -14.59 8.03
C VAL A 416 -16.35 -14.99 7.98
N PHE A 417 -15.49 -14.12 7.41
CA PHE A 417 -14.15 -14.52 7.04
C PHE A 417 -13.19 -14.57 8.24
N TYR A 418 -13.06 -13.48 9.01
CA TYR A 418 -12.09 -13.43 10.13
C TYR A 418 -12.33 -14.49 11.20
N PRO A 419 -13.57 -14.80 11.63
CA PRO A 419 -13.81 -15.88 12.59
C PRO A 419 -13.37 -17.25 12.06
N ALA A 420 -13.64 -17.55 10.79
CA ALA A 420 -13.24 -18.82 10.18
C ALA A 420 -11.70 -18.89 10.01
N ASN A 421 -11.07 -17.82 9.57
CA ASN A 421 -9.62 -17.73 9.39
C ASN A 421 -8.88 -17.88 10.73
N ASN A 422 -9.35 -17.24 11.78
CA ASN A 422 -8.76 -17.38 13.10
C ASN A 422 -8.88 -18.82 13.63
N ASP A 423 -9.98 -19.52 13.34
CA ASP A 423 -10.13 -20.92 13.73
C ASP A 423 -9.22 -21.85 12.91
N LEU A 424 -8.93 -21.51 11.62
CA LEU A 424 -7.91 -22.20 10.82
C LEU A 424 -6.50 -22.02 11.43
N LEU A 425 -6.12 -20.77 11.73
CA LEU A 425 -4.80 -20.47 12.31
C LEU A 425 -4.61 -21.11 13.69
N ARG A 426 -5.68 -21.25 14.50
CA ARG A 426 -5.66 -21.95 15.79
C ARG A 426 -5.65 -23.47 15.67
N GLY A 427 -5.72 -24.01 14.45
CA GLY A 427 -5.85 -25.45 14.24
C GLY A 427 -7.21 -26.05 14.68
N LYS A 428 -8.22 -25.21 14.96
CA LYS A 428 -9.58 -25.67 15.28
C LYS A 428 -10.34 -26.17 14.07
N LEU A 429 -9.99 -25.66 12.88
CA LEU A 429 -10.50 -26.12 11.60
C LEU A 429 -9.36 -26.70 10.78
N ALA A 430 -9.57 -27.92 10.26
CA ALA A 430 -8.73 -28.42 9.19
C ALA A 430 -9.00 -27.63 7.90
N PRO A 431 -8.04 -27.55 6.96
CA PRO A 431 -8.18 -26.76 5.72
C PRO A 431 -9.46 -27.03 4.93
N ALA A 432 -9.87 -28.29 4.78
CA ALA A 432 -11.11 -28.64 4.09
C ALA A 432 -12.36 -28.14 4.85
N ALA A 433 -12.38 -28.28 6.19
CA ALA A 433 -13.47 -27.79 7.02
C ALA A 433 -13.56 -26.26 7.02
N PHE A 434 -12.44 -25.55 6.91
CA PHE A 434 -12.41 -24.11 6.73
C PHE A 434 -13.09 -23.67 5.45
N VAL A 435 -12.77 -24.29 4.32
CA VAL A 435 -13.39 -24.01 3.02
C VAL A 435 -14.89 -24.33 3.04
N ASP A 436 -15.29 -25.46 3.66
CA ASP A 436 -16.70 -25.84 3.84
C ASP A 436 -17.46 -24.82 4.69
N ARG A 437 -16.82 -24.32 5.76
CA ARG A 437 -17.39 -23.28 6.62
C ARG A 437 -17.56 -21.97 5.87
N LEU A 438 -16.56 -21.53 5.10
CA LEU A 438 -16.70 -20.33 4.27
C LEU A 438 -17.85 -20.45 3.28
N ALA A 439 -17.95 -21.57 2.57
CA ALA A 439 -19.03 -21.78 1.61
C ALA A 439 -20.41 -21.69 2.28
N THR A 440 -20.59 -22.37 3.41
CA THR A 440 -21.87 -22.40 4.15
C THR A 440 -22.20 -21.03 4.75
N ALA A 441 -21.22 -20.38 5.38
CA ALA A 441 -21.41 -19.09 6.04
C ALA A 441 -21.66 -17.96 5.01
N THR A 442 -20.99 -17.99 3.85
CA THR A 442 -21.25 -17.07 2.75
C THR A 442 -22.71 -17.17 2.27
N ALA A 443 -23.18 -18.39 2.01
CA ALA A 443 -24.58 -18.57 1.60
C ALA A 443 -25.60 -18.15 2.67
N ALA A 444 -25.27 -18.33 3.96
CA ALA A 444 -26.11 -17.86 5.06
C ALA A 444 -26.10 -16.34 5.17
N PHE A 445 -24.93 -15.70 5.06
CA PHE A 445 -24.77 -14.24 5.12
C PHE A 445 -25.66 -13.53 4.07
N TRP A 446 -25.56 -13.94 2.80
CA TRP A 446 -26.32 -13.29 1.74
C TRP A 446 -27.84 -13.50 1.83
N LYS A 447 -28.29 -14.59 2.45
CA LYS A 447 -29.73 -14.79 2.76
C LYS A 447 -30.27 -13.76 3.76
N THR A 448 -29.43 -13.18 4.58
CA THR A 448 -29.84 -12.17 5.56
C THR A 448 -29.74 -10.74 5.04
N GLN A 449 -29.10 -10.53 3.89
CA GLN A 449 -28.93 -9.21 3.25
C GLN A 449 -30.00 -8.94 2.18
N GLY A 450 -30.71 -9.95 1.69
CA GLY A 450 -31.81 -9.84 0.73
C GLY A 450 -33.13 -10.16 1.36
#